data_db2f6319644041730505e482255600d4
#
_entry.id   db2f6319644041730505e482255600d4
#
_cell.length_a   1.000
_cell.length_b   1.000
_cell.length_c   1.000
_cell.angle_alpha   90.00
_cell.angle_beta   90.00
_cell.angle_gamma   90.00
#
_symmetry.space_group_name_H-M   'P 1'
#
loop_
_entity.id
_entity.type
_entity.pdbx_description
1 polymer ?
#
loop_
_entity_poly.entity_id
_entity_poly.type
_entity_poly.pdbx_seq_one_letter_code
_entity_poly.pdbx_strand_id
1 'polypeptide(L)'
;IVGVRSTEQSAGIKIGAFDLDIHLYSIKNTAERKAFRYPKRRERKEPPMFRIVNKRELNSMVTLLEIEAPFVAKKAQAGQFIIFRVDEFSERVPLTIADYDREKGTVTIIFQKVGLSTKLLAAKEIGDTIQDFVGPLGVATEYDGMKKVAVVGGGVGCAIAYPQAKALHNLGVEVDVIAGFRNKDIVILEDEMNAVATNYYLMTDDGSQGEKGFVTDKLKALIEAGNNYDAVIAIGPIPMMKFVSLTTKPFGIKTIVSLNPIMIDGTGMCGGCRVTVGGKIKFACVDGPDFDGHEVDFDELMNRNSIYKAREAELTETHICRMDKLANELIK
;
A
#
# COMPACT_ATOMS: atom_id res chain seq x y z
N ILE A 1 51.64 -9.80 42.57
CA ILE A 1 52.52 -8.80 43.19
C ILE A 1 52.50 -7.56 42.30
N VAL A 2 52.30 -6.40 42.93
CA VAL A 2 52.37 -5.02 42.48
C VAL A 2 51.10 -4.45 41.87
N GLY A 3 50.45 -3.69 42.74
CA GLY A 3 49.39 -2.74 42.39
C GLY A 3 49.95 -1.47 41.77
N VAL A 4 49.09 -0.82 40.96
CA VAL A 4 49.24 0.60 40.60
C VAL A 4 47.89 1.30 40.79
N ARG A 5 48.02 2.40 41.51
CA ARG A 5 46.95 3.30 41.93
C ARG A 5 46.34 4.08 40.73
N SER A 6 45.06 4.37 40.85
CA SER A 6 44.30 5.35 40.11
C SER A 6 44.89 6.75 40.20
N THR A 7 44.92 7.48 39.09
CA THR A 7 44.84 8.95 39.09
C THR A 7 43.85 9.38 38.00
N GLU A 8 42.78 9.99 38.44
CA GLU A 8 41.83 10.73 37.63
C GLU A 8 42.51 11.95 37.01
N GLN A 9 42.34 12.15 35.72
CA GLN A 9 42.43 13.47 35.10
C GLN A 9 41.24 13.64 34.14
N SER A 10 40.33 14.48 34.62
CA SER A 10 39.20 14.99 33.87
C SER A 10 39.67 16.04 32.87
N ALA A 11 39.51 15.78 31.58
CA ALA A 11 39.58 16.81 30.53
C ALA A 11 38.16 17.32 30.24
N GLY A 12 37.89 18.54 30.71
CA GLY A 12 36.64 19.23 30.49
C GLY A 12 36.50 19.75 29.05
N ILE A 13 35.45 19.34 28.38
CA ILE A 13 34.95 20.00 27.16
C ILE A 13 33.85 20.97 27.59
N LYS A 14 34.11 22.29 27.45
CA LYS A 14 33.10 23.35 27.63
C LYS A 14 32.17 23.33 26.41
N ILE A 15 30.92 22.97 26.60
CA ILE A 15 29.82 23.28 25.69
C ILE A 15 28.96 24.33 26.39
N GLY A 16 28.64 25.40 25.65
CA GLY A 16 28.04 26.62 26.12
C GLY A 16 26.77 26.46 26.94
N ALA A 17 26.68 27.33 27.91
CA ALA A 17 25.62 27.44 28.91
C ALA A 17 24.25 27.70 28.25
N PHE A 18 23.31 26.79 28.45
CA PHE A 18 21.90 27.11 28.60
C PHE A 18 21.53 26.82 30.06
N ASP A 19 21.37 27.91 30.83
CA ASP A 19 20.84 27.80 32.19
C ASP A 19 19.41 27.28 32.16
N LEU A 20 19.22 26.03 32.52
CA LEU A 20 17.93 25.50 32.92
C LEU A 20 17.90 25.57 34.46
N ASP A 21 17.31 26.62 35.01
CA ASP A 21 16.96 26.72 36.41
C ASP A 21 15.91 25.65 36.76
N ILE A 22 16.38 24.46 37.13
CA ILE A 22 15.55 23.49 37.81
C ILE A 22 15.42 23.93 39.27
N HIS A 23 14.36 24.69 39.56
CA HIS A 23 13.94 24.95 40.93
C HIS A 23 13.47 23.61 41.57
N LEU A 24 14.39 22.96 42.27
CA LEU A 24 14.06 21.92 43.22
C LEU A 24 13.26 22.54 44.40
N TYR A 25 11.95 22.63 44.28
CA TYR A 25 11.07 22.86 45.40
C TYR A 25 11.11 21.65 46.35
N SER A 26 11.95 21.74 47.37
CA SER A 26 11.89 20.88 48.53
C SER A 26 10.59 21.17 49.28
N ILE A 27 9.56 20.36 49.01
CA ILE A 27 8.30 20.41 49.77
C ILE A 27 8.52 19.70 51.12
N LYS A 28 8.98 20.46 52.09
CA LYS A 28 8.81 20.08 53.52
C LYS A 28 7.41 20.53 53.94
N ASN A 29 6.41 19.75 53.72
CA ASN A 29 5.20 19.73 54.53
C ASN A 29 4.37 18.45 54.32
N THR A 30 4.37 17.61 55.32
CA THR A 30 3.77 16.27 55.36
C THR A 30 2.25 16.28 55.62
N ALA A 31 1.56 17.42 55.47
CA ALA A 31 0.15 17.54 55.82
C ALA A 31 -0.82 17.83 54.64
N GLU A 32 -0.34 18.09 53.45
CA GLU A 32 -1.22 18.31 52.29
C GLU A 32 -0.89 17.41 51.09
N ARG A 33 -0.75 16.12 51.30
CA ARG A 33 -0.88 15.17 50.19
C ARG A 33 -2.37 15.04 49.84
N LYS A 34 -2.96 16.05 49.23
CA LYS A 34 -4.14 15.82 48.42
C LYS A 34 -3.68 14.83 47.35
N ALA A 35 -4.09 13.56 47.50
CA ALA A 35 -3.83 12.53 46.55
C ALA A 35 -4.20 13.05 45.15
N PHE A 36 -3.20 13.29 44.34
CA PHE A 36 -3.42 13.57 42.93
C PHE A 36 -4.08 12.31 42.39
N ARG A 37 -5.42 12.28 42.38
CA ARG A 37 -6.17 11.22 41.74
C ARG A 37 -5.89 11.37 40.25
N TYR A 38 -4.98 10.55 39.73
CA TYR A 38 -4.95 10.32 38.31
C TYR A 38 -6.39 10.08 37.86
N PRO A 39 -6.90 10.83 36.85
CA PRO A 39 -8.22 10.55 36.35
C PRO A 39 -8.25 9.05 36.04
N LYS A 40 -9.26 8.35 36.55
CA LYS A 40 -9.45 6.92 36.29
C LYS A 40 -9.21 6.74 34.81
N ARG A 41 -8.24 5.90 34.45
CA ARG A 41 -8.02 5.51 33.04
C ARG A 41 -9.40 5.24 32.48
N ARG A 42 -9.86 6.08 31.52
CA ARG A 42 -11.09 5.79 30.78
C ARG A 42 -10.94 4.34 30.37
N GLU A 43 -11.91 3.51 30.72
CA GLU A 43 -11.97 2.13 30.25
C GLU A 43 -11.64 2.20 28.77
N ARG A 44 -10.53 1.59 28.35
CA ARG A 44 -10.19 1.52 26.94
C ARG A 44 -11.33 0.72 26.35
N LYS A 45 -12.22 1.40 25.62
CA LYS A 45 -13.09 0.69 24.70
C LYS A 45 -12.15 -0.19 23.87
N GLU A 46 -12.46 -1.46 23.80
CA GLU A 46 -11.73 -2.37 22.92
C GLU A 46 -11.54 -1.65 21.58
N PRO A 47 -10.34 -1.68 20.99
CA PRO A 47 -10.12 -1.03 19.70
C PRO A 47 -11.17 -1.57 18.72
N PRO A 48 -11.76 -0.72 17.88
CA PRO A 48 -12.77 -1.17 16.93
C PRO A 48 -12.18 -2.32 16.12
N MET A 49 -12.74 -3.51 16.27
CA MET A 49 -12.38 -4.65 15.47
C MET A 49 -13.01 -4.46 14.08
N PHE A 50 -12.20 -4.54 13.04
CA PHE A 50 -12.63 -4.37 11.65
C PHE A 50 -13.16 -5.70 11.14
N ARG A 51 -14.49 -5.80 10.99
CA ARG A 51 -15.15 -7.05 10.61
C ARG A 51 -15.19 -7.21 9.09
N ILE A 52 -14.93 -8.42 8.62
CA ILE A 52 -15.11 -8.83 7.24
C ILE A 52 -16.61 -9.08 7.01
N VAL A 53 -17.20 -8.34 6.09
CA VAL A 53 -18.64 -8.42 5.78
C VAL A 53 -18.93 -9.10 4.46
N ASN A 54 -17.93 -9.19 3.56
CA ASN A 54 -18.02 -9.93 2.31
C ASN A 54 -16.66 -10.49 1.91
N LYS A 55 -16.66 -11.63 1.23
CA LYS A 55 -15.46 -12.30 0.70
C LYS A 55 -15.78 -12.90 -0.65
N ARG A 56 -14.92 -12.65 -1.65
CA ARG A 56 -15.00 -13.23 -2.99
C ARG A 56 -13.62 -13.67 -3.46
N GLU A 57 -13.47 -14.93 -3.82
CA GLU A 57 -12.28 -15.42 -4.51
C GLU A 57 -12.39 -15.05 -5.98
N LEU A 58 -11.52 -14.17 -6.47
CA LEU A 58 -11.51 -13.74 -7.87
C LEU A 58 -10.83 -14.78 -8.77
N ASN A 59 -9.81 -15.44 -8.24
CA ASN A 59 -9.16 -16.62 -8.79
C ASN A 59 -8.39 -17.35 -7.68
N SER A 60 -7.65 -18.40 -8.01
CA SER A 60 -6.89 -19.19 -7.02
C SER A 60 -5.89 -18.39 -6.18
N MET A 61 -5.43 -17.24 -6.68
CA MET A 61 -4.39 -16.40 -6.05
C MET A 61 -4.89 -15.06 -5.53
N VAL A 62 -6.06 -14.61 -5.94
CA VAL A 62 -6.55 -13.25 -5.64
C VAL A 62 -7.89 -13.30 -4.90
N THR A 63 -7.94 -12.61 -3.78
CA THR A 63 -9.12 -12.51 -2.91
C THR A 63 -9.58 -11.06 -2.81
N LEU A 64 -10.88 -10.86 -2.84
CA LEU A 64 -11.56 -9.61 -2.52
C LEU A 64 -12.20 -9.74 -1.13
N LEU A 65 -12.00 -8.73 -0.28
CA LEU A 65 -12.70 -8.59 1.00
C LEU A 65 -13.35 -7.22 1.09
N GLU A 66 -14.58 -7.18 1.60
CA GLU A 66 -15.21 -5.96 2.10
C GLU A 66 -15.13 -5.93 3.62
N ILE A 67 -14.67 -4.80 4.16
CA ILE A 67 -14.37 -4.64 5.58
C ILE A 67 -15.18 -3.46 6.12
N GLU A 68 -15.85 -3.68 7.23
CA GLU A 68 -16.56 -2.64 7.96
C GLU A 68 -15.55 -1.66 8.60
N ALA A 69 -15.42 -0.47 7.97
CA ALA A 69 -14.47 0.57 8.36
C ALA A 69 -15.06 1.96 8.09
N PRO A 70 -16.12 2.39 8.78
CA PRO A 70 -16.91 3.58 8.42
C PRO A 70 -16.11 4.88 8.44
N PHE A 71 -15.11 5.02 9.32
CA PHE A 71 -14.25 6.20 9.35
C PHE A 71 -13.31 6.28 8.15
N VAL A 72 -12.85 5.14 7.65
CA VAL A 72 -12.02 5.05 6.44
C VAL A 72 -12.90 5.29 5.20
N ALA A 73 -14.02 4.57 5.07
CA ALA A 73 -14.95 4.68 3.95
C ALA A 73 -15.44 6.12 3.72
N LYS A 74 -15.74 6.85 4.81
CA LYS A 74 -16.20 8.24 4.75
C LYS A 74 -15.23 9.17 4.04
N LYS A 75 -13.92 8.93 4.16
CA LYS A 75 -12.84 9.82 3.65
C LYS A 75 -12.09 9.24 2.46
N ALA A 76 -12.31 7.98 2.14
CA ALA A 76 -11.61 7.29 1.07
C ALA A 76 -11.81 7.95 -0.30
N GLN A 77 -10.73 7.99 -1.08
CA GLN A 77 -10.69 8.47 -2.46
C GLN A 77 -9.80 7.53 -3.30
N ALA A 78 -9.96 7.56 -4.62
CA ALA A 78 -9.14 6.78 -5.53
C ALA A 78 -7.65 7.17 -5.42
N GLY A 79 -6.75 6.20 -5.56
CA GLY A 79 -5.31 6.37 -5.37
C GLY A 79 -4.83 6.19 -3.93
N GLN A 80 -5.74 6.20 -2.94
CA GLN A 80 -5.39 6.00 -1.54
C GLN A 80 -5.34 4.52 -1.15
N PHE A 81 -4.67 4.23 -0.03
CA PHE A 81 -4.47 2.89 0.49
C PHE A 81 -4.74 2.82 1.99
N ILE A 82 -4.76 1.61 2.52
CA ILE A 82 -4.78 1.32 3.95
C ILE A 82 -3.56 0.50 4.34
N ILE A 83 -3.24 0.48 5.62
CA ILE A 83 -2.33 -0.52 6.19
C ILE A 83 -3.15 -1.41 7.12
N PHE A 84 -3.12 -2.72 6.87
CA PHE A 84 -3.74 -3.70 7.73
C PHE A 84 -2.73 -4.49 8.54
N ARG A 85 -3.21 -5.11 9.62
CA ARG A 85 -2.53 -6.14 10.40
C ARG A 85 -3.56 -7.15 10.86
N VAL A 86 -3.35 -8.42 10.56
CA VAL A 86 -4.35 -9.49 10.83
C VAL A 86 -4.52 -9.71 12.32
N ASP A 87 -3.41 -9.85 13.06
CA ASP A 87 -3.33 -10.10 14.50
C ASP A 87 -2.09 -9.42 15.12
N GLU A 88 -1.85 -9.61 16.41
CA GLU A 88 -0.74 -8.97 17.13
C GLU A 88 0.66 -9.42 16.66
N PHE A 89 0.77 -10.56 16.00
CA PHE A 89 2.04 -11.13 15.50
C PHE A 89 2.27 -10.88 14.02
N SER A 90 1.25 -10.40 13.31
CA SER A 90 1.30 -10.16 11.87
C SER A 90 2.02 -8.86 11.53
N GLU A 91 2.61 -8.83 10.34
CA GLU A 91 3.22 -7.62 9.78
C GLU A 91 2.17 -6.60 9.36
N ARG A 92 2.60 -5.35 9.27
CA ARG A 92 1.81 -4.26 8.71
C ARG A 92 2.01 -4.24 7.20
N VAL A 93 0.92 -4.38 6.45
CA VAL A 93 0.97 -4.48 4.98
C VAL A 93 0.07 -3.42 4.35
N PRO A 94 0.59 -2.62 3.38
CA PRO A 94 -0.22 -1.67 2.63
C PRO A 94 -1.05 -2.38 1.57
N LEU A 95 -2.32 -2.01 1.44
CA LEU A 95 -3.20 -2.42 0.35
C LEU A 95 -4.00 -1.22 -0.15
N THR A 96 -4.08 -1.07 -1.45
CA THR A 96 -4.88 -0.01 -2.07
C THR A 96 -6.36 -0.22 -1.78
N ILE A 97 -7.09 0.87 -1.59
CA ILE A 97 -8.53 0.89 -1.50
C ILE A 97 -9.09 0.65 -2.91
N ALA A 98 -9.60 -0.55 -3.17
CA ALA A 98 -10.14 -0.94 -4.46
C ALA A 98 -11.54 -0.36 -4.70
N ASP A 99 -12.32 -0.22 -3.64
CA ASP A 99 -13.63 0.45 -3.65
C ASP A 99 -14.05 0.85 -2.23
N TYR A 100 -15.08 1.65 -2.11
CA TYR A 100 -15.67 2.02 -0.83
C TYR A 100 -17.13 2.38 -0.97
N ASP A 101 -17.91 2.07 0.05
CA ASP A 101 -19.32 2.44 0.18
C ASP A 101 -19.50 3.30 1.44
N ARG A 102 -19.81 4.60 1.24
CA ARG A 102 -19.95 5.55 2.36
C ARG A 102 -21.23 5.35 3.16
N GLU A 103 -22.27 4.81 2.54
CA GLU A 103 -23.57 4.55 3.19
C GLU A 103 -23.48 3.30 4.07
N LYS A 104 -22.91 2.21 3.54
CA LYS A 104 -22.66 0.99 4.30
C LYS A 104 -21.49 1.11 5.26
N GLY A 105 -20.60 2.08 5.06
CA GLY A 105 -19.38 2.23 5.84
C GLY A 105 -18.36 1.12 5.57
N THR A 106 -18.30 0.59 4.36
CA THR A 106 -17.40 -0.50 3.98
C THR A 106 -16.28 -0.04 3.06
N VAL A 107 -15.15 -0.72 3.14
CA VAL A 107 -13.98 -0.56 2.28
C VAL A 107 -13.65 -1.90 1.64
N THR A 108 -13.49 -1.90 0.33
CA THR A 108 -13.09 -3.09 -0.43
C THR A 108 -11.58 -3.07 -0.66
N ILE A 109 -10.93 -4.18 -0.35
CA ILE A 109 -9.54 -4.46 -0.67
C ILE A 109 -9.46 -5.72 -1.54
N ILE A 110 -8.53 -5.70 -2.51
CA ILE A 110 -8.24 -6.84 -3.38
C ILE A 110 -6.74 -7.10 -3.30
N PHE A 111 -6.37 -8.32 -3.04
CA PHE A 111 -4.97 -8.66 -2.80
C PHE A 111 -4.61 -10.05 -3.30
N GLN A 112 -3.34 -10.24 -3.61
CA GLN A 112 -2.78 -11.52 -4.01
C GLN A 112 -2.19 -12.26 -2.81
N LYS A 113 -2.42 -13.57 -2.73
CA LYS A 113 -1.93 -14.48 -1.68
C LYS A 113 -0.45 -14.81 -1.87
N VAL A 114 0.47 -13.85 -1.74
CA VAL A 114 1.90 -14.03 -2.03
C VAL A 114 2.77 -14.20 -0.78
N GLY A 115 2.52 -13.45 0.29
CA GLY A 115 3.27 -13.48 1.53
C GLY A 115 2.47 -14.07 2.69
N LEU A 116 3.11 -14.25 3.85
CA LEU A 116 2.47 -14.80 5.05
C LEU A 116 1.23 -14.00 5.45
N SER A 117 1.36 -12.67 5.59
CA SER A 117 0.27 -11.80 6.04
C SER A 117 -0.95 -11.84 5.10
N THR A 118 -0.73 -11.88 3.77
CA THR A 118 -1.81 -11.97 2.78
C THR A 118 -2.45 -13.37 2.75
N LYS A 119 -1.71 -14.44 3.03
CA LYS A 119 -2.27 -15.79 3.21
C LYS A 119 -3.11 -15.89 4.47
N LEU A 120 -2.65 -15.32 5.59
CA LEU A 120 -3.43 -15.26 6.83
C LEU A 120 -4.71 -14.44 6.66
N LEU A 121 -4.63 -13.31 5.95
CA LEU A 121 -5.81 -12.51 5.65
C LEU A 121 -6.81 -13.26 4.76
N ALA A 122 -6.34 -13.97 3.74
CA ALA A 122 -7.19 -14.78 2.85
C ALA A 122 -7.85 -15.97 3.54
N ALA A 123 -7.24 -16.48 4.64
CA ALA A 123 -7.80 -17.56 5.45
C ALA A 123 -8.94 -17.11 6.37
N LYS A 124 -9.14 -15.79 6.56
CA LYS A 124 -10.26 -15.22 7.30
C LYS A 124 -11.57 -15.40 6.55
N GLU A 125 -12.67 -15.57 7.31
CA GLU A 125 -14.02 -15.76 6.76
C GLU A 125 -14.92 -14.55 7.09
N ILE A 126 -16.09 -14.52 6.45
CA ILE A 126 -17.12 -13.49 6.74
C ILE A 126 -17.51 -13.60 8.21
N GLY A 127 -17.48 -12.47 8.90
CA GLY A 127 -17.72 -12.35 10.35
C GLY A 127 -16.44 -12.29 11.19
N ASP A 128 -15.31 -12.76 10.64
CA ASP A 128 -14.00 -12.61 11.29
C ASP A 128 -13.56 -11.15 11.34
N THR A 129 -12.59 -10.88 12.21
CA THR A 129 -12.07 -9.53 12.42
C THR A 129 -10.58 -9.41 12.09
N ILE A 130 -10.18 -8.20 11.71
CA ILE A 130 -8.79 -7.78 11.52
C ILE A 130 -8.44 -6.82 12.63
N GLN A 131 -7.22 -6.92 13.17
CA GLN A 131 -6.80 -6.13 14.32
C GLN A 131 -6.60 -4.65 13.99
N ASP A 132 -5.87 -4.34 12.92
CA ASP A 132 -5.64 -2.96 12.48
C ASP A 132 -6.07 -2.79 11.02
N PHE A 133 -6.73 -1.66 10.75
CA PHE A 133 -7.11 -1.22 9.42
C PHE A 133 -7.03 0.32 9.39
N VAL A 134 -5.83 0.81 9.11
CA VAL A 134 -5.48 2.23 9.24
C VAL A 134 -5.54 2.90 7.89
N GLY A 135 -6.32 3.97 7.78
CA GLY A 135 -6.48 4.73 6.55
C GLY A 135 -7.60 5.78 6.61
N PRO A 136 -7.92 6.42 5.48
CA PRO A 136 -7.16 6.34 4.23
C PRO A 136 -5.79 7.00 4.38
N LEU A 137 -4.78 6.44 3.71
CA LEU A 137 -3.40 6.92 3.68
C LEU A 137 -3.01 7.31 2.25
N GLY A 138 -1.96 8.08 2.12
CA GLY A 138 -1.49 8.60 0.84
C GLY A 138 -2.32 9.77 0.32
N VAL A 139 -1.84 10.34 -0.78
CA VAL A 139 -2.49 11.44 -1.50
C VAL A 139 -3.46 10.85 -2.52
N ALA A 140 -4.67 11.39 -2.61
CA ALA A 140 -5.62 11.01 -3.65
C ALA A 140 -5.11 11.47 -5.02
N THR A 141 -5.43 10.70 -6.05
CA THR A 141 -5.06 11.06 -7.42
C THR A 141 -5.85 12.28 -7.89
N GLU A 142 -5.16 13.24 -8.50
CA GLU A 142 -5.78 14.44 -9.07
C GLU A 142 -6.05 14.25 -10.57
N TYR A 143 -7.29 14.51 -10.98
CA TYR A 143 -7.76 14.32 -12.36
C TYR A 143 -8.12 15.63 -13.07
N ASP A 144 -7.81 16.78 -12.48
CA ASP A 144 -8.25 18.08 -12.96
C ASP A 144 -7.80 18.35 -14.40
N GLY A 145 -8.77 18.75 -15.24
CA GLY A 145 -8.56 19.10 -16.64
C GLY A 145 -8.38 17.92 -17.60
N MET A 146 -8.41 16.67 -17.10
CA MET A 146 -8.32 15.48 -17.94
C MET A 146 -9.64 15.21 -18.66
N LYS A 147 -9.58 14.92 -19.96
CA LYS A 147 -10.72 14.59 -20.82
C LYS A 147 -10.64 13.18 -21.40
N LYS A 148 -9.41 12.70 -21.67
CA LYS A 148 -9.14 11.36 -22.18
C LYS A 148 -7.92 10.77 -21.50
N VAL A 149 -8.07 9.62 -20.85
CA VAL A 149 -7.02 8.95 -20.06
C VAL A 149 -6.93 7.49 -20.46
N ALA A 150 -5.70 6.99 -20.62
CA ALA A 150 -5.45 5.55 -20.67
C ALA A 150 -5.09 5.03 -19.27
N VAL A 151 -5.82 4.04 -18.78
CA VAL A 151 -5.56 3.35 -17.51
C VAL A 151 -5.00 1.97 -17.82
N VAL A 152 -3.74 1.75 -17.47
CA VAL A 152 -2.98 0.53 -17.76
C VAL A 152 -2.79 -0.27 -16.50
N GLY A 153 -3.41 -1.44 -16.43
CA GLY A 153 -3.31 -2.37 -15.29
C GLY A 153 -2.49 -3.61 -15.65
N GLY A 154 -1.68 -4.13 -14.72
CA GLY A 154 -0.92 -5.36 -14.90
C GLY A 154 -1.13 -6.37 -13.77
N GLY A 155 -1.68 -7.56 -14.07
CA GLY A 155 -1.96 -8.59 -13.09
C GLY A 155 -2.87 -8.09 -11.97
N VAL A 156 -2.48 -8.30 -10.70
CA VAL A 156 -3.23 -7.75 -9.55
C VAL A 156 -3.30 -6.22 -9.55
N GLY A 157 -2.41 -5.53 -10.28
CA GLY A 157 -2.47 -4.08 -10.47
C GLY A 157 -3.77 -3.60 -11.12
N CYS A 158 -4.48 -4.47 -11.83
CA CYS A 158 -5.83 -4.17 -12.34
C CYS A 158 -6.82 -3.86 -11.22
N ALA A 159 -6.70 -4.51 -10.07
CA ALA A 159 -7.52 -4.21 -8.90
C ALA A 159 -7.26 -2.81 -8.31
N ILE A 160 -6.06 -2.28 -8.54
CA ILE A 160 -5.64 -0.94 -8.11
C ILE A 160 -5.96 0.10 -9.20
N ALA A 161 -5.92 -0.30 -10.47
CA ALA A 161 -6.30 0.51 -11.62
C ALA A 161 -7.83 0.75 -11.69
N TYR A 162 -8.63 -0.22 -11.23
CA TYR A 162 -10.08 -0.13 -11.24
C TYR A 162 -10.64 1.12 -10.53
N PRO A 163 -10.28 1.45 -9.28
CA PRO A 163 -10.79 2.67 -8.63
C PRO A 163 -10.39 3.95 -9.37
N GLN A 164 -9.25 3.98 -10.06
CA GLN A 164 -8.83 5.10 -10.90
C GLN A 164 -9.74 5.24 -12.12
N ALA A 165 -9.98 4.14 -12.85
CA ALA A 165 -10.87 4.11 -13.99
C ALA A 165 -12.30 4.48 -13.59
N LYS A 166 -12.81 3.95 -12.48
CA LYS A 166 -14.14 4.27 -11.93
C LYS A 166 -14.29 5.75 -11.56
N ALA A 167 -13.26 6.34 -10.94
CA ALA A 167 -13.27 7.75 -10.57
C ALA A 167 -13.30 8.65 -11.81
N LEU A 168 -12.46 8.37 -12.81
CA LEU A 168 -12.43 9.08 -14.10
C LEU A 168 -13.77 8.97 -14.84
N HIS A 169 -14.34 7.76 -14.94
CA HIS A 169 -15.65 7.51 -15.53
C HIS A 169 -16.74 8.37 -14.88
N ASN A 170 -16.77 8.40 -13.53
CA ASN A 170 -17.75 9.18 -12.78
C ASN A 170 -17.60 10.71 -12.98
N LEU A 171 -16.42 11.18 -13.37
CA LEU A 171 -16.15 12.56 -13.75
C LEU A 171 -16.48 12.86 -15.22
N GLY A 172 -16.93 11.87 -15.99
CA GLY A 172 -17.26 12.00 -17.42
C GLY A 172 -16.02 12.05 -18.33
N VAL A 173 -14.88 11.56 -17.87
CA VAL A 173 -13.65 11.43 -18.65
C VAL A 173 -13.73 10.21 -19.57
N GLU A 174 -13.25 10.31 -20.81
CA GLU A 174 -13.05 9.14 -21.67
C GLU A 174 -11.91 8.27 -21.13
N VAL A 175 -12.20 7.00 -20.82
CA VAL A 175 -11.26 6.07 -20.21
C VAL A 175 -11.03 4.89 -21.13
N ASP A 176 -9.81 4.79 -21.66
CA ASP A 176 -9.35 3.58 -22.34
C ASP A 176 -8.61 2.70 -21.31
N VAL A 177 -9.18 1.53 -21.02
CA VAL A 177 -8.58 0.59 -20.06
C VAL A 177 -7.79 -0.47 -20.81
N ILE A 178 -6.52 -0.65 -20.46
CA ILE A 178 -5.65 -1.70 -21.00
C ILE A 178 -5.25 -2.62 -19.84
N ALA A 179 -5.89 -3.79 -19.76
CA ALA A 179 -5.67 -4.77 -18.71
C ALA A 179 -4.78 -5.92 -19.21
N GLY A 180 -3.62 -6.12 -18.56
CA GLY A 180 -2.65 -7.13 -18.97
C GLY A 180 -2.48 -8.24 -17.94
N PHE A 181 -2.46 -9.49 -18.44
CA PHE A 181 -2.27 -10.68 -17.64
C PHE A 181 -1.34 -11.67 -18.35
N ARG A 182 -0.77 -12.63 -17.61
CA ARG A 182 0.04 -13.69 -18.25
C ARG A 182 -0.81 -14.66 -19.07
N ASN A 183 -1.98 -15.01 -18.54
CA ASN A 183 -2.93 -15.93 -19.16
C ASN A 183 -4.34 -15.68 -18.62
N LYS A 184 -5.33 -16.38 -19.21
CA LYS A 184 -6.74 -16.25 -18.85
C LYS A 184 -7.08 -16.64 -17.40
N ASP A 185 -6.31 -17.56 -16.78
CA ASP A 185 -6.63 -18.12 -15.46
C ASP A 185 -6.41 -17.11 -14.32
N ILE A 186 -5.66 -16.03 -14.61
CA ILE A 186 -5.39 -14.96 -13.64
C ILE A 186 -6.08 -13.64 -13.99
N VAL A 187 -6.97 -13.62 -14.97
CA VAL A 187 -7.80 -12.44 -15.29
C VAL A 187 -8.73 -12.16 -14.12
N ILE A 188 -8.83 -10.90 -13.74
CA ILE A 188 -9.70 -10.40 -12.68
C ILE A 188 -10.43 -9.14 -13.12
N LEU A 189 -11.63 -8.90 -12.58
CA LEU A 189 -12.41 -7.67 -12.74
C LEU A 189 -12.70 -7.28 -14.19
N GLU A 190 -12.83 -8.24 -15.10
CA GLU A 190 -13.08 -7.96 -16.52
C GLU A 190 -14.39 -7.20 -16.70
N ASP A 191 -15.47 -7.68 -16.08
CA ASP A 191 -16.79 -7.06 -16.18
C ASP A 191 -16.83 -5.68 -15.53
N GLU A 192 -16.22 -5.57 -14.32
CA GLU A 192 -16.15 -4.31 -13.58
C GLU A 192 -15.35 -3.24 -14.33
N MET A 193 -14.23 -3.64 -14.93
CA MET A 193 -13.38 -2.74 -15.74
C MET A 193 -14.07 -2.32 -17.03
N ASN A 194 -14.71 -3.26 -17.70
CA ASN A 194 -15.45 -2.98 -18.94
C ASN A 194 -16.62 -2.04 -18.71
N ALA A 195 -17.29 -2.14 -17.56
CA ALA A 195 -18.42 -1.27 -17.21
C ALA A 195 -18.04 0.21 -17.01
N VAL A 196 -16.78 0.51 -16.67
CA VAL A 196 -16.29 1.87 -16.44
C VAL A 196 -15.38 2.39 -17.56
N ALA A 197 -15.02 1.54 -18.52
CA ALA A 197 -14.19 1.91 -19.65
C ALA A 197 -15.04 2.48 -20.81
N THR A 198 -14.50 3.46 -21.52
CA THR A 198 -15.00 3.85 -22.86
C THR A 198 -14.60 2.77 -23.87
N ASN A 199 -13.35 2.33 -23.80
CA ASN A 199 -12.85 1.18 -24.55
C ASN A 199 -12.05 0.28 -23.58
N TYR A 200 -12.29 -1.04 -23.65
CA TYR A 200 -11.60 -2.02 -22.84
C TYR A 200 -10.76 -2.94 -23.71
N TYR A 201 -9.49 -3.07 -23.40
CA TYR A 201 -8.51 -3.90 -24.10
C TYR A 201 -7.93 -4.91 -23.12
N LEU A 202 -8.29 -6.18 -23.30
CA LEU A 202 -7.70 -7.30 -22.56
C LEU A 202 -6.50 -7.86 -23.33
N MET A 203 -5.35 -7.89 -22.66
CA MET A 203 -4.11 -8.43 -23.18
C MET A 203 -3.69 -9.66 -22.37
N THR A 204 -3.26 -10.72 -23.04
CA THR A 204 -2.60 -11.86 -22.38
C THR A 204 -1.27 -12.17 -23.09
N ASP A 205 -0.24 -12.47 -22.29
CA ASP A 205 1.11 -12.74 -22.83
C ASP A 205 1.08 -13.97 -23.77
N ASP A 206 0.29 -15.00 -23.41
CA ASP A 206 0.16 -16.24 -24.16
C ASP A 206 -0.92 -16.22 -25.26
N GLY A 207 -1.81 -15.21 -25.25
CA GLY A 207 -2.94 -15.10 -26.18
C GLY A 207 -4.11 -16.01 -25.83
N SER A 208 -4.21 -16.49 -24.59
CA SER A 208 -5.29 -17.38 -24.15
C SER A 208 -6.64 -16.69 -24.00
N GLN A 209 -6.66 -15.34 -23.86
CA GLN A 209 -7.86 -14.50 -23.86
C GLN A 209 -7.50 -13.08 -24.29
N GLY A 210 -8.42 -12.40 -24.98
CA GLY A 210 -8.18 -11.05 -25.52
C GLY A 210 -7.12 -11.04 -26.63
N GLU A 211 -6.36 -9.96 -26.70
CA GLU A 211 -5.26 -9.80 -27.64
C GLU A 211 -3.95 -10.39 -27.05
N LYS A 212 -3.15 -11.04 -27.89
CA LYS A 212 -1.83 -11.53 -27.49
C LYS A 212 -0.81 -10.41 -27.51
N GLY A 213 -0.07 -10.22 -26.42
CA GLY A 213 1.03 -9.26 -26.32
C GLY A 213 1.04 -8.50 -25.02
N PHE A 214 1.89 -7.47 -24.97
CA PHE A 214 2.07 -6.65 -23.77
C PHE A 214 1.20 -5.39 -23.80
N VAL A 215 0.82 -4.90 -22.63
CA VAL A 215 0.07 -3.64 -22.48
C VAL A 215 0.78 -2.44 -23.08
N THR A 216 2.11 -2.46 -23.09
CA THR A 216 2.95 -1.42 -23.72
C THR A 216 2.81 -1.36 -25.22
N ASP A 217 2.69 -2.52 -25.89
CA ASP A 217 2.52 -2.60 -27.33
C ASP A 217 1.14 -2.06 -27.73
N LYS A 218 0.12 -2.44 -26.97
CA LYS A 218 -1.25 -1.92 -27.19
C LYS A 218 -1.31 -0.42 -26.95
N LEU A 219 -0.77 0.08 -25.83
CA LEU A 219 -0.72 1.51 -25.55
C LEU A 219 -0.02 2.29 -26.66
N LYS A 220 1.14 1.81 -27.12
CA LYS A 220 1.88 2.41 -28.21
C LYS A 220 1.06 2.45 -29.50
N ALA A 221 0.42 1.34 -29.87
CA ALA A 221 -0.42 1.26 -31.05
C ALA A 221 -1.60 2.24 -30.99
N LEU A 222 -2.22 2.40 -29.82
CA LEU A 222 -3.30 3.37 -29.62
C LEU A 222 -2.83 4.82 -29.78
N ILE A 223 -1.66 5.17 -29.23
CA ILE A 223 -1.06 6.49 -29.36
C ILE A 223 -0.74 6.77 -30.85
N GLU A 224 -0.08 5.82 -31.53
CA GLU A 224 0.29 5.94 -32.95
C GLU A 224 -0.94 5.99 -33.88
N ALA A 225 -2.07 5.40 -33.45
CA ALA A 225 -3.36 5.52 -34.16
C ALA A 225 -4.03 6.89 -33.98
N GLY A 226 -3.41 7.82 -33.27
CA GLY A 226 -3.89 9.20 -33.09
C GLY A 226 -4.74 9.44 -31.84
N ASN A 227 -4.77 8.51 -30.90
CA ASN A 227 -5.39 8.78 -29.60
C ASN A 227 -4.53 9.77 -28.80
N ASN A 228 -5.08 10.95 -28.57
CA ASN A 228 -4.42 11.99 -27.78
C ASN A 228 -4.87 11.87 -26.30
N TYR A 229 -4.05 11.22 -25.50
CA TYR A 229 -4.30 11.10 -24.06
C TYR A 229 -3.76 12.32 -23.29
N ASP A 230 -4.55 12.88 -22.40
CA ASP A 230 -4.10 13.91 -21.45
C ASP A 230 -3.15 13.31 -20.39
N ALA A 231 -3.41 12.05 -20.03
CA ALA A 231 -2.55 11.29 -19.13
C ALA A 231 -2.65 9.78 -19.38
N VAL A 232 -1.60 9.07 -18.95
CA VAL A 232 -1.57 7.61 -18.81
C VAL A 232 -1.38 7.30 -17.33
N ILE A 233 -2.24 6.46 -16.76
CA ILE A 233 -2.11 5.96 -15.40
C ILE A 233 -1.70 4.49 -15.49
N ALA A 234 -0.50 4.15 -14.99
CA ALA A 234 0.02 2.79 -15.07
C ALA A 234 0.23 2.18 -13.69
N ILE A 235 -0.39 1.03 -13.45
CA ILE A 235 -0.41 0.36 -12.15
C ILE A 235 -0.17 -1.14 -12.32
N GLY A 236 0.91 -1.64 -11.73
CA GLY A 236 1.26 -3.04 -11.85
C GLY A 236 2.70 -3.33 -11.40
N PRO A 237 3.32 -4.38 -11.93
CA PRO A 237 4.71 -4.68 -11.67
C PRO A 237 5.64 -3.51 -12.03
N ILE A 238 6.66 -3.25 -11.22
CA ILE A 238 7.59 -2.14 -11.42
C ILE A 238 8.19 -2.11 -12.84
N PRO A 239 8.62 -3.25 -13.43
CA PRO A 239 9.09 -3.25 -14.81
C PRO A 239 8.03 -2.77 -15.81
N MET A 240 6.75 -3.16 -15.62
CA MET A 240 5.66 -2.72 -16.51
C MET A 240 5.49 -1.20 -16.42
N MET A 241 5.44 -0.62 -15.22
CA MET A 241 5.33 0.83 -15.01
C MET A 241 6.52 1.58 -15.64
N LYS A 242 7.74 1.05 -15.49
CA LYS A 242 8.94 1.57 -16.16
C LYS A 242 8.78 1.59 -17.69
N PHE A 243 8.36 0.48 -18.28
CA PHE A 243 8.21 0.40 -19.74
C PHE A 243 7.06 1.26 -20.27
N VAL A 244 5.92 1.36 -19.54
CA VAL A 244 4.86 2.31 -19.90
C VAL A 244 5.39 3.74 -19.89
N SER A 245 6.13 4.14 -18.85
CA SER A 245 6.74 5.47 -18.76
C SER A 245 7.72 5.75 -19.91
N LEU A 246 8.53 4.77 -20.30
CA LEU A 246 9.42 4.87 -21.45
C LEU A 246 8.65 4.97 -22.78
N THR A 247 7.51 4.29 -22.91
CA THR A 247 6.66 4.33 -24.08
C THR A 247 6.00 5.70 -24.27
N THR A 248 5.53 6.33 -23.20
CA THR A 248 4.83 7.62 -23.25
C THR A 248 5.75 8.83 -23.36
N LYS A 249 6.99 8.71 -22.85
CA LYS A 249 7.96 9.80 -22.78
C LYS A 249 8.25 10.49 -24.14
N PRO A 250 8.46 9.76 -25.24
CA PRO A 250 8.70 10.40 -26.56
C PRO A 250 7.52 11.21 -27.08
N PHE A 251 6.31 10.91 -26.61
CA PHE A 251 5.07 11.60 -26.99
C PHE A 251 4.71 12.75 -26.06
N GLY A 252 5.49 12.95 -24.98
CA GLY A 252 5.24 14.01 -23.98
C GLY A 252 3.94 13.83 -23.21
N ILE A 253 3.40 12.61 -23.12
CA ILE A 253 2.14 12.33 -22.42
C ILE A 253 2.42 12.20 -20.92
N LYS A 254 1.74 12.98 -20.09
CA LYS A 254 1.82 12.87 -18.62
C LYS A 254 1.57 11.42 -18.20
N THR A 255 2.48 10.85 -17.42
CA THR A 255 2.39 9.45 -17.00
C THR A 255 2.43 9.35 -15.48
N ILE A 256 1.35 8.84 -14.90
CA ILE A 256 1.20 8.63 -13.46
C ILE A 256 1.41 7.16 -13.17
N VAL A 257 2.28 6.84 -12.21
CA VAL A 257 2.55 5.47 -11.76
C VAL A 257 2.27 5.34 -10.28
N SER A 258 1.56 4.29 -9.89
CA SER A 258 1.26 4.02 -8.47
C SER A 258 2.32 3.09 -7.90
N LEU A 259 3.22 3.64 -7.09
CA LEU A 259 4.38 2.91 -6.59
C LEU A 259 4.05 2.06 -5.36
N ASN A 260 4.69 0.90 -5.28
CA ASN A 260 4.48 -0.10 -4.22
C ASN A 260 5.77 -0.43 -3.45
N PRO A 261 6.49 0.55 -2.88
CA PRO A 261 7.62 0.26 -2.01
C PRO A 261 7.16 -0.40 -0.71
N ILE A 262 8.11 -1.00 0.02
CA ILE A 262 7.85 -1.53 1.36
C ILE A 262 7.38 -0.41 2.27
N MET A 263 6.21 -0.57 2.90
CA MET A 263 5.63 0.38 3.84
C MET A 263 5.33 -0.31 5.17
N ILE A 264 5.68 0.36 6.29
CA ILE A 264 5.47 -0.16 7.65
C ILE A 264 4.56 0.77 8.43
N ASP A 265 4.92 2.05 8.51
CA ASP A 265 4.26 3.03 9.35
C ASP A 265 3.09 3.73 8.64
N GLY A 266 3.29 4.20 7.41
CA GLY A 266 2.24 4.88 6.61
C GLY A 266 2.11 6.38 6.89
N THR A 267 2.92 6.96 7.79
CA THR A 267 2.82 8.36 8.21
C THR A 267 4.07 9.20 7.87
N GLY A 268 5.03 8.62 7.10
CA GLY A 268 6.27 9.29 6.71
C GLY A 268 7.40 9.23 7.75
N MET A 269 7.17 8.64 8.92
CA MET A 269 8.15 8.66 10.02
C MET A 269 9.27 7.64 9.87
N CYS A 270 8.97 6.41 9.43
CA CYS A 270 9.97 5.32 9.41
C CYS A 270 10.92 5.36 8.20
N GLY A 271 10.59 6.09 7.13
CA GLY A 271 11.41 6.18 5.92
C GLY A 271 11.49 4.89 5.10
N GLY A 272 10.74 3.83 5.44
CA GLY A 272 10.73 2.54 4.74
C GLY A 272 10.32 2.65 3.27
N CYS A 273 9.31 3.48 3.00
CA CYS A 273 8.72 3.70 1.68
C CYS A 273 9.45 4.77 0.82
N ARG A 274 10.71 5.03 1.12
CA ARG A 274 11.52 6.00 0.38
C ARG A 274 11.68 5.60 -1.08
N VAL A 275 11.46 6.57 -1.98
CA VAL A 275 11.63 6.47 -3.43
C VAL A 275 12.34 7.73 -3.94
N THR A 276 13.09 7.63 -5.04
CA THR A 276 13.70 8.79 -5.69
C THR A 276 12.85 9.20 -6.90
N VAL A 277 12.37 10.46 -6.88
CA VAL A 277 11.56 11.05 -7.94
C VAL A 277 12.12 12.43 -8.28
N GLY A 278 12.49 12.67 -9.55
CA GLY A 278 13.12 13.92 -9.99
C GLY A 278 14.44 14.20 -9.25
N GLY A 279 15.21 13.16 -8.92
CA GLY A 279 16.45 13.26 -8.15
C GLY A 279 16.27 13.63 -6.67
N LYS A 280 15.02 13.65 -6.17
CA LYS A 280 14.70 13.96 -4.76
C LYS A 280 14.10 12.76 -4.05
N ILE A 281 14.45 12.60 -2.78
CA ILE A 281 13.84 11.58 -1.93
C ILE A 281 12.40 11.98 -1.61
N LYS A 282 11.46 11.06 -1.84
CA LYS A 282 10.05 11.14 -1.50
C LYS A 282 9.66 9.94 -0.63
N PHE A 283 8.58 10.07 0.13
CA PHE A 283 8.01 8.98 0.92
C PHE A 283 6.65 8.61 0.34
N ALA A 284 6.57 7.44 -0.32
CA ALA A 284 5.37 7.05 -1.05
C ALA A 284 4.10 7.00 -0.18
N CYS A 285 4.22 6.84 1.12
CA CYS A 285 3.06 6.81 2.03
C CYS A 285 2.46 8.20 2.34
N VAL A 286 3.17 9.29 2.08
CA VAL A 286 2.69 10.66 2.38
C VAL A 286 2.83 11.62 1.21
N ASP A 287 3.80 11.40 0.29
CA ASP A 287 3.98 12.19 -0.93
C ASP A 287 3.29 11.56 -2.16
N GLY A 288 2.91 10.26 -2.06
CA GLY A 288 2.32 9.44 -3.12
C GLY A 288 1.08 8.67 -2.60
N PRO A 289 0.79 7.48 -3.12
CA PRO A 289 1.67 6.55 -3.85
C PRO A 289 1.87 6.88 -5.34
N ASP A 290 1.11 7.82 -5.89
CA ASP A 290 1.12 8.19 -7.29
C ASP A 290 2.19 9.24 -7.57
N PHE A 291 3.03 8.99 -8.58
CA PHE A 291 4.13 9.88 -8.97
C PHE A 291 4.23 10.00 -10.49
N ASP A 292 4.95 11.04 -10.96
CA ASP A 292 5.31 11.17 -12.37
C ASP A 292 6.28 10.04 -12.77
N GLY A 293 5.81 9.13 -13.62
CA GLY A 293 6.58 7.98 -14.08
C GLY A 293 7.84 8.35 -14.86
N HIS A 294 7.91 9.56 -15.43
CA HIS A 294 9.10 10.04 -16.15
C HIS A 294 10.23 10.49 -15.22
N GLU A 295 9.90 10.71 -13.94
CA GLU A 295 10.81 11.21 -12.90
C GLU A 295 11.25 10.13 -11.90
N VAL A 296 10.60 8.95 -11.90
CA VAL A 296 10.88 7.85 -10.96
C VAL A 296 12.17 7.13 -11.29
N ASP A 297 13.03 6.92 -10.28
CA ASP A 297 14.15 5.96 -10.36
C ASP A 297 13.63 4.54 -10.09
N PHE A 298 13.20 3.87 -11.17
CA PHE A 298 12.69 2.51 -11.09
C PHE A 298 13.75 1.48 -10.72
N ASP A 299 15.02 1.71 -11.07
CA ASP A 299 16.10 0.76 -10.79
C ASP A 299 16.43 0.76 -9.29
N GLU A 300 16.50 1.94 -8.66
CA GLU A 300 16.60 2.03 -7.20
C GLU A 300 15.40 1.34 -6.52
N LEU A 301 14.17 1.61 -6.98
CA LEU A 301 12.97 1.01 -6.41
C LEU A 301 12.97 -0.52 -6.48
N MET A 302 13.36 -1.10 -7.63
CA MET A 302 13.48 -2.55 -7.80
C MET A 302 14.51 -3.15 -6.83
N ASN A 303 15.68 -2.51 -6.71
CA ASN A 303 16.74 -2.93 -5.80
C ASN A 303 16.26 -2.90 -4.34
N ARG A 304 15.57 -1.82 -3.93
CA ARG A 304 15.04 -1.70 -2.57
C ARG A 304 13.98 -2.76 -2.24
N ASN A 305 13.07 -3.03 -3.17
CA ASN A 305 12.03 -4.05 -2.98
C ASN A 305 12.58 -5.49 -2.96
N SER A 306 13.84 -5.70 -3.35
CA SER A 306 14.48 -7.02 -3.30
C SER A 306 15.18 -7.34 -1.97
N ILE A 307 15.43 -6.33 -1.10
CA ILE A 307 16.30 -6.44 0.09
C ILE A 307 15.85 -7.55 1.05
N TYR A 308 14.54 -7.74 1.24
CA TYR A 308 14.00 -8.69 2.21
C TYR A 308 13.51 -10.01 1.61
N LYS A 309 13.59 -10.20 0.29
CA LYS A 309 13.04 -11.41 -0.38
C LYS A 309 13.55 -12.73 0.17
N ALA A 310 14.85 -12.82 0.46
CA ALA A 310 15.44 -14.05 1.03
C ALA A 310 14.90 -14.32 2.44
N ARG A 311 14.74 -13.27 3.26
CA ARG A 311 14.21 -13.39 4.62
C ARG A 311 12.73 -13.74 4.64
N GLU A 312 11.95 -13.19 3.72
CA GLU A 312 10.53 -13.52 3.56
C GLU A 312 10.32 -14.99 3.16
N ALA A 313 11.17 -15.52 2.28
CA ALA A 313 11.15 -16.93 1.90
C ALA A 313 11.43 -17.83 3.12
N GLU A 314 12.50 -17.55 3.89
CA GLU A 314 12.86 -18.28 5.11
C GLU A 314 11.72 -18.26 6.16
N LEU A 315 11.09 -17.10 6.38
CA LEU A 315 9.99 -16.95 7.32
C LEU A 315 8.75 -17.74 6.89
N THR A 316 8.46 -17.77 5.59
CA THR A 316 7.34 -18.54 5.04
C THR A 316 7.54 -20.04 5.26
N GLU A 317 8.73 -20.57 4.99
CA GLU A 317 9.07 -21.97 5.24
C GLU A 317 9.00 -22.34 6.73
N THR A 318 9.51 -21.46 7.59
CA THR A 318 9.51 -21.69 9.06
C THR A 318 8.09 -21.67 9.63
N HIS A 319 7.21 -20.83 9.08
CA HIS A 319 5.82 -20.76 9.49
C HIS A 319 5.04 -22.02 9.08
N ILE A 320 5.21 -22.49 7.85
CA ILE A 320 4.62 -23.76 7.39
C ILE A 320 5.05 -24.91 8.31
N CYS A 321 6.33 -25.00 8.63
CA CYS A 321 6.85 -26.03 9.52
C CYS A 321 6.25 -25.96 10.96
N ARG A 322 5.95 -24.77 11.47
CA ARG A 322 5.26 -24.59 12.77
C ARG A 322 3.79 -25.00 12.70
N MET A 323 3.09 -24.63 11.64
CA MET A 323 1.69 -25.00 11.44
C MET A 323 1.51 -26.50 11.31
N ASP A 324 2.40 -27.17 10.57
CA ASP A 324 2.40 -28.64 10.44
C ASP A 324 2.65 -29.34 11.78
N LYS A 325 3.54 -28.79 12.63
CA LYS A 325 3.77 -29.31 13.98
C LYS A 325 2.55 -29.15 14.87
N LEU A 326 1.91 -27.97 14.88
CA LEU A 326 0.69 -27.71 15.66
C LEU A 326 -0.48 -28.60 15.19
N ALA A 327 -0.66 -28.78 13.88
CA ALA A 327 -1.68 -29.67 13.35
C ALA A 327 -1.45 -31.13 13.77
N ASN A 328 -0.20 -31.60 13.77
CA ASN A 328 0.15 -32.95 14.21
C ASN A 328 0.04 -33.15 15.74
N GLU A 329 0.17 -32.07 16.53
CA GLU A 329 -0.05 -32.10 17.99
C GLU A 329 -1.55 -32.12 18.35
N LEU A 330 -2.41 -31.49 17.54
CA LEU A 330 -3.86 -31.48 17.75
C LEU A 330 -4.56 -32.78 17.29
N ILE A 331 -3.89 -33.62 16.50
CA ILE A 331 -4.39 -34.92 16.04
C ILE A 331 -3.99 -36.07 16.99
N LYS A 332 -3.08 -35.84 17.93
CA LYS A 332 -2.68 -36.77 19.00
C LYS A 332 -3.48 -36.54 20.26
#